data_ccd41949c37dcb86afabba836aa44920
#
_entry.id   ccd41949c37dcb86afabba836aa44920
#
_cell.length_a   1.000
_cell.length_b   1.000
_cell.length_c   1.000
_cell.angle_alpha   90.00
_cell.angle_beta   90.00
_cell.angle_gamma   90.00
#
_symmetry.space_group_name_H-M   'P 1'
#
loop_
_entity.id
_entity.type
_entity.pdbx_description
1 polymer ?
#
loop_
_entity_poly.entity_id
_entity_poly.type
_entity_poly.pdbx_seq_one_letter_code
_entity_poly.pdbx_strand_id
1 'polypeptide(L)'
;VFYRNKEQNTLERLAVARYDVGANITSSWDKEKQPNQWKRLVEIIKERPVEKIGINISKHFGIADGLVKTDYQELMEALPSDLEEKIVSAEKLAIAWIETRTEKEMLLYNQLVDITSAIIDQAFSAAVITPGKTTTDDIVWWMRQKVTSLGLETWFHPTIDVQRNNEALQSHIYSFSKGEKQKTVLPGDLLHCDFGITYISLNTDCQRHAYVLRNGETQVPEFLASAFAKGNQVQDIFTGNFKTGSTGNQILAKSLKQARDKGLRPSIYTHPLGTYGHSSGTTLGMWDSQQGVPVNGDYPLHENTVYAIELNTTVTIKQWKKDIRIMLEEAGYWGANGFRYVNGRQEAIKAIAW
;
A
#
# COMPACT_ATOMS: atom_id res chain seq x y z
N VAL A 1 5.84 -11.28 25.64
CA VAL A 1 4.48 -11.36 26.23
C VAL A 1 3.99 -9.96 26.51
N PHE A 2 2.78 -9.67 26.05
CA PHE A 2 2.03 -8.46 26.40
C PHE A 2 0.82 -8.91 27.21
N TYR A 3 0.77 -8.55 28.50
CA TYR A 3 -0.34 -8.90 29.36
C TYR A 3 -1.10 -7.65 29.79
N ARG A 4 -2.40 -7.58 29.44
CA ARG A 4 -3.30 -6.52 29.87
C ARG A 4 -4.05 -6.93 31.12
N ASN A 5 -3.75 -6.31 32.23
CA ASN A 5 -4.56 -6.39 33.44
C ASN A 5 -5.77 -5.46 33.29
N LYS A 6 -6.97 -6.04 33.17
CA LYS A 6 -8.22 -5.27 32.97
C LYS A 6 -8.62 -4.49 34.22
N GLU A 7 -8.40 -5.06 35.41
CA GLU A 7 -8.80 -4.45 36.70
C GLU A 7 -7.94 -3.23 37.02
N GLN A 8 -6.63 -3.33 36.80
CA GLN A 8 -5.68 -2.25 37.06
C GLN A 8 -5.48 -1.32 35.86
N ASN A 9 -6.05 -1.64 34.71
CA ASN A 9 -5.85 -0.96 33.44
C ASN A 9 -4.35 -0.77 33.06
N THR A 10 -3.53 -1.77 33.36
CA THR A 10 -2.08 -1.78 33.11
C THR A 10 -1.72 -2.74 31.98
N LEU A 11 -0.60 -2.47 31.31
CA LEU A 11 0.00 -3.32 30.29
C LEU A 11 1.41 -3.74 30.70
N GLU A 12 1.60 -5.01 31.05
CA GLU A 12 2.92 -5.58 31.25
C GLU A 12 3.53 -5.97 29.91
N ARG A 13 4.83 -5.75 29.77
CA ARG A 13 5.61 -6.05 28.56
C ARG A 13 6.83 -6.84 28.96
N LEU A 14 6.82 -8.15 28.66
CA LEU A 14 7.84 -9.08 29.13
C LEU A 14 8.52 -9.77 27.96
N ALA A 15 9.85 -9.79 27.98
CA ALA A 15 10.67 -10.59 27.12
C ALA A 15 10.97 -11.94 27.78
N VAL A 16 10.62 -13.05 27.15
CA VAL A 16 11.13 -14.37 27.56
C VAL A 16 12.55 -14.51 26.99
N ALA A 17 13.41 -13.62 27.43
CA ALA A 17 14.80 -13.47 27.02
C ALA A 17 15.67 -13.12 28.24
N ARG A 18 16.98 -13.33 28.14
CA ARG A 18 17.96 -13.03 29.18
C ARG A 18 18.34 -11.55 29.27
N TYR A 19 17.81 -10.72 28.41
CA TYR A 19 18.07 -9.29 28.31
C TYR A 19 16.79 -8.53 27.97
N ASP A 20 16.77 -7.27 28.31
CA ASP A 20 15.67 -6.37 27.93
C ASP A 20 15.64 -6.18 26.40
N VAL A 21 14.43 -6.12 25.84
CA VAL A 21 14.24 -5.83 24.41
C VAL A 21 13.85 -4.36 24.28
N GLY A 22 14.83 -3.55 23.90
CA GLY A 22 14.68 -2.10 23.90
C GLY A 22 14.45 -1.55 25.32
N ALA A 23 13.92 -0.33 25.40
CA ALA A 23 13.69 0.35 26.67
C ALA A 23 12.36 -0.06 27.37
N ASN A 24 11.51 -0.83 26.71
CA ASN A 24 10.10 -0.98 27.11
C ASN A 24 9.65 -2.43 27.37
N ILE A 25 10.47 -3.43 27.08
CA ILE A 25 10.11 -4.84 27.25
C ILE A 25 11.15 -5.49 28.17
N THR A 26 10.75 -5.77 29.40
CA THR A 26 11.65 -6.20 30.45
C THR A 26 11.98 -7.69 30.37
N SER A 27 13.23 -8.05 30.55
CA SER A 27 13.68 -9.44 30.67
C SER A 27 12.93 -10.16 31.81
N SER A 28 12.48 -11.38 31.52
CA SER A 28 11.72 -12.20 32.46
C SER A 28 12.19 -13.66 32.50
N TRP A 29 13.33 -13.95 31.90
CA TRP A 29 13.90 -15.31 31.85
C TRP A 29 15.31 -15.38 32.42
N ASP A 30 15.45 -16.19 33.47
CA ASP A 30 16.72 -16.61 34.04
C ASP A 30 16.96 -18.08 33.66
N LYS A 31 17.92 -18.31 32.76
CA LYS A 31 18.23 -19.66 32.24
C LYS A 31 18.78 -20.61 33.31
N GLU A 32 19.43 -20.08 34.37
CA GLU A 32 19.98 -20.90 35.46
C GLU A 32 18.86 -21.44 36.35
N LYS A 33 17.75 -20.68 36.49
CA LYS A 33 16.55 -21.11 37.22
C LYS A 33 15.61 -21.98 36.41
N GLN A 34 15.43 -21.64 35.13
CA GLN A 34 14.59 -22.39 34.19
C GLN A 34 15.32 -22.55 32.85
N PRO A 35 15.97 -23.71 32.61
CA PRO A 35 16.76 -23.93 31.40
C PRO A 35 15.93 -23.92 30.09
N ASN A 36 14.64 -24.22 30.16
CA ASN A 36 13.76 -24.28 29.00
C ASN A 36 12.92 -23.01 28.87
N GLN A 37 13.12 -22.31 27.78
CA GLN A 37 12.45 -21.02 27.49
C GLN A 37 10.92 -21.16 27.34
N TRP A 38 10.45 -22.23 26.70
CA TRP A 38 9.01 -22.49 26.54
C TRP A 38 8.34 -22.78 27.90
N LYS A 39 9.00 -23.54 28.78
CA LYS A 39 8.50 -23.73 30.17
C LYS A 39 8.41 -22.41 30.90
N ARG A 40 9.44 -21.53 30.77
CA ARG A 40 9.37 -20.19 31.38
C ARG A 40 8.19 -19.37 30.83
N LEU A 41 7.92 -19.43 29.52
CA LEU A 41 6.75 -18.77 28.93
C LEU A 41 5.45 -19.26 29.58
N VAL A 42 5.31 -20.57 29.76
CA VAL A 42 4.12 -21.17 30.41
C VAL A 42 4.00 -20.74 31.89
N GLU A 43 5.10 -20.68 32.62
CA GLU A 43 5.13 -20.14 34.00
C GLU A 43 4.63 -18.68 34.03
N ILE A 44 5.13 -17.84 33.14
CA ILE A 44 4.70 -16.43 33.02
C ILE A 44 3.19 -16.33 32.75
N ILE A 45 2.65 -17.21 31.92
CA ILE A 45 1.21 -17.25 31.63
C ILE A 45 0.44 -17.65 32.88
N LYS A 46 0.90 -18.70 33.61
CA LYS A 46 0.24 -19.23 34.85
C LYS A 46 0.30 -18.25 36.04
N GLU A 47 1.28 -17.38 36.08
CA GLU A 47 1.39 -16.34 37.12
C GLU A 47 0.28 -15.27 37.01
N ARG A 48 -0.59 -15.32 35.97
CA ARG A 48 -1.59 -14.30 35.66
C ARG A 48 -2.96 -14.93 35.42
N PRO A 49 -4.06 -14.24 35.75
CA PRO A 49 -5.39 -14.67 35.38
C PRO A 49 -5.56 -14.47 33.86
N VAL A 50 -5.63 -15.58 33.09
CA VAL A 50 -5.67 -15.56 31.62
C VAL A 50 -6.99 -16.15 31.14
N GLU A 51 -7.77 -15.36 30.39
CA GLU A 51 -8.98 -15.78 29.70
C GLU A 51 -8.69 -16.22 28.27
N LYS A 52 -7.78 -15.50 27.57
CA LYS A 52 -7.41 -15.75 26.19
C LYS A 52 -5.91 -15.56 26.01
N ILE A 53 -5.31 -16.39 25.17
CA ILE A 53 -3.90 -16.32 24.78
C ILE A 53 -3.85 -16.03 23.28
N GLY A 54 -3.53 -14.79 22.92
CA GLY A 54 -3.38 -14.39 21.52
C GLY A 54 -2.02 -14.80 20.99
N ILE A 55 -1.99 -15.52 19.87
CA ILE A 55 -0.77 -15.87 19.14
C ILE A 55 -0.86 -15.38 17.69
N ASN A 56 0.29 -15.12 17.07
CA ASN A 56 0.36 -14.59 15.69
C ASN A 56 0.12 -15.69 14.66
N ILE A 57 -1.13 -16.11 14.54
CA ILE A 57 -1.64 -16.98 13.49
C ILE A 57 -2.78 -16.27 12.77
N SER A 58 -2.81 -16.33 11.46
CA SER A 58 -3.87 -15.74 10.63
C SER A 58 -4.12 -16.58 9.39
N LYS A 59 -5.39 -16.85 9.10
CA LYS A 59 -5.81 -17.52 7.87
C LYS A 59 -5.93 -16.56 6.69
N HIS A 60 -6.08 -15.27 6.95
CA HIS A 60 -6.50 -14.28 5.96
C HIS A 60 -5.48 -13.18 5.71
N PHE A 61 -4.62 -12.89 6.70
CA PHE A 61 -3.62 -11.85 6.62
C PHE A 61 -2.22 -12.46 6.80
N GLY A 62 -1.58 -12.84 5.69
CA GLY A 62 -0.28 -13.52 5.71
C GLY A 62 0.79 -12.78 6.51
N ILE A 63 0.77 -11.44 6.52
CA ILE A 63 1.72 -10.63 7.32
C ILE A 63 1.45 -10.75 8.83
N ALA A 64 0.22 -11.04 9.25
CA ALA A 64 -0.14 -11.27 10.63
C ALA A 64 0.02 -12.75 11.08
N ASP A 65 0.38 -13.66 10.15
CA ASP A 65 0.67 -15.07 10.41
C ASP A 65 2.19 -15.25 10.66
N GLY A 66 2.67 -14.64 11.75
CA GLY A 66 4.09 -14.50 12.05
C GLY A 66 4.70 -15.60 12.92
N LEU A 67 3.91 -16.56 13.43
CA LEU A 67 4.43 -17.65 14.23
C LEU A 67 4.85 -18.81 13.31
N VAL A 68 6.17 -19.09 13.27
CA VAL A 68 6.68 -20.18 12.41
C VAL A 68 6.25 -21.55 12.97
N LYS A 69 6.13 -22.53 12.07
CA LYS A 69 5.59 -23.86 12.42
C LYS A 69 6.30 -24.54 13.60
N THR A 70 7.64 -24.46 13.65
CA THR A 70 8.42 -25.07 14.73
C THR A 70 8.10 -24.44 16.08
N ASP A 71 8.09 -23.11 16.15
CA ASP A 71 7.76 -22.38 17.40
C ASP A 71 6.32 -22.65 17.84
N TYR A 72 5.38 -22.79 16.89
CA TYR A 72 4.02 -23.19 17.17
C TYR A 72 3.98 -24.59 17.81
N GLN A 73 4.70 -25.56 17.24
CA GLN A 73 4.75 -26.92 17.74
C GLN A 73 5.36 -26.97 19.15
N GLU A 74 6.50 -26.33 19.36
CA GLU A 74 7.15 -26.26 20.69
C GLU A 74 6.28 -25.55 21.74
N LEU A 75 5.54 -24.52 21.34
CA LEU A 75 4.56 -23.86 22.22
C LEU A 75 3.44 -24.84 22.63
N MET A 76 2.86 -25.55 21.64
CA MET A 76 1.77 -26.51 21.89
C MET A 76 2.22 -27.67 22.78
N GLU A 77 3.44 -28.20 22.58
CA GLU A 77 4.04 -29.22 23.41
C GLU A 77 4.29 -28.77 24.87
N ALA A 78 4.57 -27.49 25.06
CA ALA A 78 4.84 -26.90 26.39
C ALA A 78 3.56 -26.51 27.13
N LEU A 79 2.47 -26.16 26.41
CA LEU A 79 1.22 -25.71 27.02
C LEU A 79 0.43 -26.88 27.61
N PRO A 80 -0.08 -26.78 28.85
CA PRO A 80 -1.07 -27.70 29.37
C PRO A 80 -2.43 -27.47 28.68
N SER A 81 -3.26 -28.51 28.62
CA SER A 81 -4.52 -28.53 27.88
C SER A 81 -5.49 -27.41 28.27
N ASP A 82 -5.52 -27.04 29.54
CA ASP A 82 -6.37 -25.94 30.05
C ASP A 82 -5.96 -24.56 29.55
N LEU A 83 -4.71 -24.37 29.15
CA LEU A 83 -4.22 -23.15 28.51
C LEU A 83 -4.29 -23.23 26.98
N GLU A 84 -4.12 -24.41 26.40
CA GLU A 84 -4.25 -24.63 24.96
C GLU A 84 -5.64 -24.24 24.47
N GLU A 85 -6.70 -24.59 25.20
CA GLU A 85 -8.09 -24.24 24.89
C GLU A 85 -8.35 -22.71 24.87
N LYS A 86 -7.46 -21.92 25.47
CA LYS A 86 -7.57 -20.45 25.50
C LYS A 86 -6.88 -19.75 24.34
N ILE A 87 -6.22 -20.52 23.44
CA ILE A 87 -5.52 -19.95 22.29
C ILE A 87 -6.50 -19.34 21.31
N VAL A 88 -6.19 -18.13 20.87
CA VAL A 88 -6.93 -17.41 19.82
C VAL A 88 -5.93 -16.72 18.88
N SER A 89 -6.37 -16.42 17.67
CA SER A 89 -5.60 -15.58 16.77
C SER A 89 -5.46 -14.16 17.31
N ALA A 90 -4.24 -13.63 17.29
CA ALA A 90 -3.94 -12.23 17.58
C ALA A 90 -3.94 -11.34 16.34
N GLU A 91 -4.49 -11.82 15.18
CA GLU A 91 -4.41 -11.12 13.90
C GLU A 91 -4.88 -9.66 13.97
N LYS A 92 -5.98 -9.37 14.68
CA LYS A 92 -6.49 -8.01 14.82
C LYS A 92 -5.51 -7.06 15.52
N LEU A 93 -4.78 -7.57 16.51
CA LEU A 93 -3.75 -6.79 17.20
C LEU A 93 -2.54 -6.56 16.28
N ALA A 94 -2.09 -7.60 15.60
CA ALA A 94 -0.98 -7.52 14.65
C ALA A 94 -1.29 -6.55 13.51
N ILE A 95 -2.48 -6.65 12.91
CA ILE A 95 -2.94 -5.77 11.84
C ILE A 95 -3.00 -4.32 12.33
N ALA A 96 -3.67 -4.05 13.45
CA ALA A 96 -3.80 -2.70 13.98
C ALA A 96 -2.44 -2.05 14.25
N TRP A 97 -1.44 -2.83 14.69
CA TRP A 97 -0.08 -2.35 14.87
C TRP A 97 0.63 -2.08 13.53
N ILE A 98 0.48 -2.98 12.56
CA ILE A 98 1.12 -2.87 11.24
C ILE A 98 0.56 -1.69 10.45
N GLU A 99 -0.76 -1.46 10.47
CA GLU A 99 -1.41 -0.39 9.70
C GLU A 99 -1.29 1.00 10.34
N THR A 100 -1.06 1.08 11.67
CA THR A 100 -1.02 2.36 12.37
C THR A 100 0.31 3.09 12.17
N ARG A 101 0.26 4.35 11.73
CA ARG A 101 1.42 5.24 11.64
C ARG A 101 1.49 6.16 12.84
N THR A 102 2.69 6.33 13.36
CA THR A 102 2.98 7.32 14.41
C THR A 102 3.17 8.71 13.80
N GLU A 103 3.05 9.77 14.61
CA GLU A 103 3.33 11.13 14.17
C GLU A 103 4.76 11.29 13.64
N LYS A 104 5.73 10.62 14.26
CA LYS A 104 7.14 10.65 13.83
C LYS A 104 7.34 9.99 12.46
N GLU A 105 6.66 8.85 12.22
CA GLU A 105 6.66 8.21 10.91
C GLU A 105 6.02 9.11 9.86
N MET A 106 4.92 9.81 10.20
CA MET A 106 4.24 10.71 9.27
C MET A 106 5.09 11.94 8.88
N LEU A 107 5.95 12.44 9.77
CA LEU A 107 6.91 13.49 9.41
C LEU A 107 7.91 13.01 8.35
N LEU A 108 8.39 11.78 8.49
CA LEU A 108 9.29 11.17 7.50
C LEU A 108 8.53 10.80 6.20
N TYR A 109 7.29 10.34 6.33
CA TYR A 109 6.48 9.90 5.20
C TYR A 109 6.25 11.00 4.17
N ASN A 110 6.03 12.25 4.62
CA ASN A 110 5.92 13.39 3.72
C ASN A 110 7.19 13.54 2.84
N GLN A 111 8.37 13.42 3.45
CA GLN A 111 9.65 13.53 2.73
C GLN A 111 9.85 12.38 1.73
N LEU A 112 9.44 11.16 2.10
CA LEU A 112 9.55 10.00 1.21
C LEU A 112 8.65 10.14 -0.02
N VAL A 113 7.43 10.63 0.16
CA VAL A 113 6.50 10.89 -0.96
C VAL A 113 7.04 12.01 -1.85
N ASP A 114 7.66 13.06 -1.28
CA ASP A 114 8.34 14.11 -2.04
C ASP A 114 9.47 13.56 -2.90
N ILE A 115 10.32 12.71 -2.33
CA ILE A 115 11.43 12.08 -3.05
C ILE A 115 10.90 11.19 -4.18
N THR A 116 9.87 10.38 -3.89
CA THR A 116 9.22 9.50 -4.89
C THR A 116 8.71 10.33 -6.06
N SER A 117 7.96 11.40 -5.77
CA SER A 117 7.42 12.31 -6.78
C SER A 117 8.52 13.00 -7.59
N ALA A 118 9.60 13.45 -6.93
CA ALA A 118 10.73 14.08 -7.59
C ALA A 118 11.50 13.13 -8.53
N ILE A 119 11.60 11.85 -8.18
CA ILE A 119 12.21 10.83 -9.05
C ILE A 119 11.35 10.63 -10.29
N ILE A 120 10.03 10.47 -10.13
CA ILE A 120 9.10 10.34 -11.26
C ILE A 120 9.14 11.57 -12.16
N ASP A 121 9.17 12.75 -11.55
CA ASP A 121 9.25 14.03 -12.29
C ASP A 121 10.52 14.16 -13.12
N GLN A 122 11.66 13.71 -12.60
CA GLN A 122 12.90 13.68 -13.36
C GLN A 122 12.86 12.59 -14.45
N ALA A 123 12.34 11.41 -14.16
CA ALA A 123 12.17 10.33 -15.12
C ALA A 123 11.30 10.78 -16.33
N PHE A 124 10.24 11.54 -16.06
CA PHE A 124 9.34 12.10 -17.09
C PHE A 124 9.80 13.50 -17.55
N SER A 125 11.02 13.58 -18.01
CA SER A 125 11.60 14.84 -18.54
C SER A 125 12.50 14.62 -19.75
N ALA A 126 12.78 15.67 -20.49
CA ALA A 126 13.72 15.65 -21.61
C ALA A 126 15.17 15.31 -21.21
N ALA A 127 15.51 15.38 -19.92
CA ALA A 127 16.81 14.94 -19.44
C ALA A 127 16.96 13.41 -19.48
N VAL A 128 15.85 12.65 -19.46
CA VAL A 128 15.83 11.17 -19.49
C VAL A 128 15.23 10.67 -20.79
N ILE A 129 14.18 11.31 -21.30
CA ILE A 129 13.42 10.84 -22.45
C ILE A 129 13.82 11.61 -23.72
N THR A 130 14.39 10.90 -24.68
CA THR A 130 14.57 11.34 -26.06
C THR A 130 13.61 10.50 -26.92
N PRO A 131 12.47 11.10 -27.39
CA PRO A 131 11.51 10.36 -28.19
C PRO A 131 12.13 9.78 -29.47
N GLY A 132 11.73 8.55 -29.82
CA GLY A 132 12.30 7.79 -30.92
C GLY A 132 13.60 7.03 -30.59
N LYS A 133 14.15 7.24 -29.37
CA LYS A 133 15.37 6.55 -28.90
C LYS A 133 15.18 5.86 -27.55
N THR A 134 14.72 6.60 -26.53
CA THR A 134 14.52 6.08 -25.19
C THR A 134 13.40 5.05 -25.17
N THR A 135 13.63 3.94 -24.51
CA THR A 135 12.65 2.88 -24.31
C THR A 135 12.04 2.96 -22.92
N THR A 136 10.93 2.26 -22.71
CA THR A 136 10.32 2.11 -21.38
C THR A 136 11.29 1.51 -20.37
N ASP A 137 12.10 0.52 -20.79
CA ASP A 137 13.09 -0.11 -19.93
C ASP A 137 14.24 0.85 -19.55
N ASP A 138 14.67 1.72 -20.47
CA ASP A 138 15.68 2.74 -20.16
C ASP A 138 15.21 3.66 -19.03
N ILE A 139 13.93 4.05 -19.04
CA ILE A 139 13.33 4.89 -17.99
C ILE A 139 13.30 4.12 -16.66
N VAL A 140 12.86 2.87 -16.65
CA VAL A 140 12.81 2.00 -15.47
C VAL A 140 14.21 1.85 -14.86
N TRP A 141 15.22 1.55 -15.67
CA TRP A 141 16.59 1.40 -15.18
C TRP A 141 17.18 2.72 -14.70
N TRP A 142 16.85 3.84 -15.33
CA TRP A 142 17.25 5.15 -14.83
C TRP A 142 16.65 5.41 -13.44
N MET A 143 15.36 5.11 -13.23
CA MET A 143 14.70 5.25 -11.92
C MET A 143 15.39 4.40 -10.85
N ARG A 144 15.69 3.14 -11.15
CA ARG A 144 16.41 2.25 -10.23
C ARG A 144 17.80 2.77 -9.88
N GLN A 145 18.56 3.22 -10.86
CA GLN A 145 19.88 3.82 -10.63
C GLN A 145 19.77 5.10 -9.79
N LYS A 146 18.75 5.92 -10.02
CA LYS A 146 18.50 7.13 -9.22
C LYS A 146 18.23 6.79 -7.76
N VAL A 147 17.38 5.80 -7.48
CA VAL A 147 17.11 5.29 -6.13
C VAL A 147 18.40 4.84 -5.46
N THR A 148 19.18 4.00 -6.14
CA THR A 148 20.48 3.50 -5.63
C THR A 148 21.44 4.67 -5.33
N SER A 149 21.51 5.68 -6.19
CA SER A 149 22.38 6.84 -5.99
C SER A 149 22.00 7.69 -4.78
N LEU A 150 20.75 7.63 -4.33
CA LEU A 150 20.24 8.28 -3.14
C LEU A 150 20.39 7.43 -1.87
N GLY A 151 20.92 6.21 -1.97
CA GLY A 151 21.01 5.25 -0.85
C GLY A 151 19.66 4.70 -0.42
N LEU A 152 18.69 4.68 -1.33
CA LEU A 152 17.34 4.15 -1.10
C LEU A 152 17.16 2.79 -1.79
N GLU A 153 16.03 2.14 -1.50
CA GLU A 153 15.63 0.87 -2.11
C GLU A 153 14.28 1.01 -2.80
N THR A 154 13.99 0.14 -3.77
CA THR A 154 12.66 -0.06 -4.33
C THR A 154 12.10 -1.35 -3.76
N TRP A 155 10.83 -1.38 -3.37
CA TRP A 155 10.19 -2.62 -2.88
C TRP A 155 9.56 -3.45 -4.00
N PHE A 156 9.43 -2.88 -5.19
CA PHE A 156 9.07 -3.59 -6.43
C PHE A 156 9.83 -3.01 -7.63
N HIS A 157 9.79 -3.71 -8.75
CA HIS A 157 10.40 -3.24 -10.00
C HIS A 157 9.47 -2.20 -10.63
N PRO A 158 9.92 -0.94 -10.83
CA PRO A 158 9.08 0.10 -11.44
C PRO A 158 8.52 -0.34 -12.79
N THR A 159 7.34 0.13 -13.15
CA THR A 159 6.77 -0.10 -14.47
C THR A 159 6.56 1.20 -15.23
N ILE A 160 6.74 1.16 -16.55
CA ILE A 160 6.41 2.25 -17.48
C ILE A 160 5.54 1.68 -18.58
N ASP A 161 4.28 2.10 -18.60
CA ASP A 161 3.31 1.72 -19.62
C ASP A 161 3.10 2.84 -20.65
N VAL A 162 2.72 2.44 -21.87
CA VAL A 162 2.47 3.36 -22.98
C VAL A 162 1.09 3.12 -23.56
N GLN A 163 0.29 4.16 -23.66
CA GLN A 163 -0.97 4.15 -24.43
C GLN A 163 -0.84 5.07 -25.65
N ARG A 164 -1.11 4.52 -26.85
CA ARG A 164 -1.01 5.20 -28.15
C ARG A 164 -2.33 5.19 -28.88
N ASN A 165 -2.52 6.15 -29.78
CA ASN A 165 -3.75 6.26 -30.58
C ASN A 165 -3.98 5.07 -31.51
N ASN A 166 -2.95 4.43 -32.02
CA ASN A 166 -2.99 3.32 -32.99
C ASN A 166 -2.88 1.92 -32.37
N GLU A 167 -2.83 1.81 -31.05
CA GLU A 167 -2.78 0.54 -30.35
C GLU A 167 -4.06 0.33 -29.54
N ALA A 168 -4.55 -0.91 -29.47
CA ALA A 168 -5.70 -1.24 -28.62
C ALA A 168 -5.36 -1.07 -27.13
N LEU A 169 -6.36 -0.73 -26.30
CA LEU A 169 -6.20 -0.75 -24.86
C LEU A 169 -5.97 -2.20 -24.40
N GLN A 170 -4.88 -2.44 -23.71
CA GLN A 170 -4.57 -3.74 -23.16
C GLN A 170 -5.40 -4.04 -21.91
N SER A 171 -5.58 -5.31 -21.57
CA SER A 171 -6.20 -5.68 -20.30
C SER A 171 -5.33 -5.24 -19.12
N HIS A 172 -5.96 -4.95 -17.98
CA HIS A 172 -5.24 -4.53 -16.77
C HIS A 172 -4.23 -5.58 -16.28
N ILE A 173 -4.60 -6.87 -16.35
CA ILE A 173 -3.72 -8.00 -16.03
C ILE A 173 -2.44 -8.02 -16.85
N TYR A 174 -2.51 -7.60 -18.11
CA TYR A 174 -1.36 -7.72 -19.00
C TYR A 174 -0.19 -6.84 -18.56
N SER A 175 -0.49 -5.66 -18.03
CA SER A 175 0.51 -4.73 -17.48
C SER A 175 1.25 -5.30 -16.27
N PHE A 176 0.58 -6.14 -15.45
CA PHE A 176 1.17 -6.68 -14.22
C PHE A 176 1.80 -8.09 -14.39
N SER A 177 1.26 -8.94 -15.28
CA SER A 177 1.60 -10.37 -15.27
C SER A 177 2.61 -10.81 -16.31
N LYS A 178 2.78 -10.08 -17.41
CA LYS A 178 3.63 -10.51 -18.54
C LYS A 178 4.73 -9.54 -18.92
N GLY A 179 4.83 -8.41 -18.25
CA GLY A 179 5.72 -7.32 -18.65
C GLY A 179 5.43 -6.90 -20.09
N GLU A 180 5.06 -5.67 -20.35
CA GLU A 180 4.98 -5.21 -21.73
C GLU A 180 6.35 -5.40 -22.38
N LYS A 181 6.38 -5.86 -23.62
CA LYS A 181 7.60 -5.79 -24.41
C LYS A 181 8.07 -4.34 -24.40
N GLN A 182 9.36 -4.13 -24.13
CA GLN A 182 10.03 -2.86 -24.24
C GLN A 182 9.49 -2.05 -25.44
N LYS A 183 9.04 -0.84 -25.18
CA LYS A 183 8.53 0.08 -26.20
C LYS A 183 9.43 1.30 -26.29
N THR A 184 9.78 1.69 -27.52
CA THR A 184 10.38 3.01 -27.76
C THR A 184 9.33 4.09 -27.54
N VAL A 185 9.63 5.08 -26.71
CA VAL A 185 8.77 6.23 -26.44
C VAL A 185 8.70 7.12 -27.68
N LEU A 186 7.51 7.50 -28.11
CA LEU A 186 7.27 8.31 -29.31
C LEU A 186 6.48 9.58 -28.98
N PRO A 187 6.59 10.62 -29.80
CA PRO A 187 5.73 11.80 -29.70
C PRO A 187 4.24 11.41 -29.79
N GLY A 188 3.44 11.90 -28.88
CA GLY A 188 2.01 11.58 -28.76
C GLY A 188 1.69 10.40 -27.85
N ASP A 189 2.66 9.79 -27.21
CA ASP A 189 2.46 8.74 -26.21
C ASP A 189 1.92 9.32 -24.91
N LEU A 190 0.92 8.66 -24.34
CA LEU A 190 0.50 8.82 -22.96
C LEU A 190 1.23 7.77 -22.12
N LEU A 191 2.17 8.22 -21.30
CA LEU A 191 2.95 7.38 -20.41
C LEU A 191 2.23 7.23 -19.06
N HIS A 192 2.44 6.09 -18.44
CA HIS A 192 2.06 5.81 -17.07
C HIS A 192 3.27 5.21 -16.35
N CYS A 193 3.48 5.59 -15.12
CA CYS A 193 4.51 5.04 -14.24
C CYS A 193 3.85 4.52 -12.98
N ASP A 194 4.31 3.37 -12.51
CA ASP A 194 4.04 2.84 -11.18
C ASP A 194 5.37 2.63 -10.47
N PHE A 195 5.54 3.29 -9.29
CA PHE A 195 6.82 3.39 -8.63
C PHE A 195 6.71 3.67 -7.14
N GLY A 196 7.52 2.93 -6.35
CA GLY A 196 7.64 3.11 -4.92
C GLY A 196 9.07 2.92 -4.41
N ILE A 197 9.40 3.60 -3.32
CA ILE A 197 10.69 3.48 -2.62
C ILE A 197 10.50 3.00 -1.19
N THR A 198 11.57 2.44 -0.64
CA THR A 198 11.66 2.02 0.76
C THR A 198 12.76 2.79 1.47
N TYR A 199 12.46 3.31 2.66
CA TYR A 199 13.45 3.87 3.58
C TYR A 199 13.01 3.68 5.03
N ILE A 200 13.91 3.15 5.87
CA ILE A 200 13.67 2.84 7.30
C ILE A 200 12.35 2.04 7.47
N SER A 201 12.19 1.01 6.66
CA SER A 201 11.00 0.13 6.63
C SER A 201 9.67 0.85 6.31
N LEU A 202 9.69 2.06 5.77
CA LEU A 202 8.50 2.72 5.23
C LEU A 202 8.54 2.67 3.70
N ASN A 203 7.41 2.34 3.10
CA ASN A 203 7.26 2.22 1.65
C ASN A 203 6.33 3.30 1.12
N THR A 204 6.68 3.85 -0.04
CA THR A 204 5.76 4.69 -0.83
C THR A 204 5.24 3.92 -2.02
N ASP A 205 4.12 4.36 -2.58
CA ASP A 205 3.52 3.85 -3.79
C ASP A 205 2.81 4.97 -4.53
N CYS A 206 3.14 5.16 -5.80
CA CYS A 206 2.63 6.29 -6.57
C CYS A 206 2.54 5.96 -8.05
N GLN A 207 1.41 6.28 -8.66
CA GLN A 207 1.24 6.23 -10.11
C GLN A 207 1.06 7.63 -10.68
N ARG A 208 1.72 7.90 -11.80
CA ARG A 208 1.73 9.20 -12.48
C ARG A 208 1.58 9.04 -13.97
N HIS A 209 0.98 10.04 -14.60
CA HIS A 209 0.90 10.16 -16.05
C HIS A 209 1.75 11.30 -16.61
N ALA A 210 2.33 11.04 -17.80
CA ALA A 210 2.96 12.07 -18.60
C ALA A 210 2.57 11.90 -20.07
N TYR A 211 2.65 12.99 -20.85
CA TYR A 211 2.38 12.97 -22.28
C TYR A 211 3.58 13.55 -23.03
N VAL A 212 4.05 12.81 -24.02
CA VAL A 212 5.16 13.24 -24.88
C VAL A 212 4.59 14.15 -25.96
N LEU A 213 4.90 15.44 -25.87
CA LEU A 213 4.40 16.43 -26.84
C LEU A 213 4.77 16.05 -28.28
N ARG A 214 3.84 16.23 -29.21
CA ARG A 214 4.14 16.14 -30.63
C ARG A 214 4.82 17.43 -31.10
N ASN A 215 5.46 17.34 -32.25
CA ASN A 215 6.05 18.55 -32.86
C ASN A 215 4.96 19.62 -33.08
N GLY A 216 5.20 20.82 -32.55
CA GLY A 216 4.26 21.93 -32.58
C GLY A 216 3.23 21.99 -31.45
N GLU A 217 3.15 20.97 -30.58
CA GLU A 217 2.33 21.04 -29.37
C GLU A 217 3.10 21.77 -28.25
N THR A 218 2.41 22.62 -27.52
CA THR A 218 2.97 23.37 -26.35
C THR A 218 2.38 22.91 -25.02
N GLN A 219 1.31 22.09 -25.07
CA GLN A 219 0.60 21.58 -23.91
C GLN A 219 -0.05 20.23 -24.20
N VAL A 220 -0.46 19.53 -23.16
CA VAL A 220 -1.22 18.30 -23.24
C VAL A 220 -2.55 18.56 -23.98
N PRO A 221 -2.93 17.74 -24.96
CA PRO A 221 -4.21 17.89 -25.66
C PRO A 221 -5.40 17.89 -24.68
N GLU A 222 -6.34 18.80 -24.88
CA GLU A 222 -7.51 19.00 -24.00
C GLU A 222 -8.33 17.72 -23.78
N PHE A 223 -8.43 16.85 -24.77
CA PHE A 223 -9.17 15.60 -24.60
C PHE A 223 -8.49 14.62 -23.64
N LEU A 224 -7.15 14.66 -23.51
CA LEU A 224 -6.41 13.88 -22.51
C LEU A 224 -6.49 14.54 -21.13
N ALA A 225 -6.39 15.86 -21.06
CA ALA A 225 -6.58 16.61 -19.81
C ALA A 225 -7.99 16.37 -19.24
N SER A 226 -9.03 16.43 -20.09
CA SER A 226 -10.41 16.11 -19.71
C SER A 226 -10.59 14.65 -19.27
N ALA A 227 -9.86 13.71 -19.88
CA ALA A 227 -9.88 12.32 -19.45
C ALA A 227 -9.23 12.15 -18.09
N PHE A 228 -8.10 12.80 -17.86
CA PHE A 228 -7.38 12.78 -16.59
C PHE A 228 -8.24 13.33 -15.44
N ALA A 229 -8.94 14.44 -15.66
CA ALA A 229 -9.84 15.03 -14.69
C ALA A 229 -10.94 14.06 -14.20
N LYS A 230 -11.37 13.10 -15.05
CA LYS A 230 -12.29 12.02 -14.64
C LYS A 230 -11.64 11.06 -13.64
N GLY A 231 -10.35 10.82 -13.74
CA GLY A 231 -9.59 10.07 -12.74
C GLY A 231 -9.60 10.78 -11.38
N ASN A 232 -9.27 12.08 -11.36
CA ASN A 232 -9.35 12.89 -10.14
C ASN A 232 -10.77 12.93 -9.56
N GLN A 233 -11.79 12.98 -10.41
CA GLN A 233 -13.19 12.92 -9.94
C GLN A 233 -13.51 11.59 -9.25
N VAL A 234 -12.95 10.45 -9.72
CA VAL A 234 -13.09 9.17 -9.01
C VAL A 234 -12.38 9.21 -7.67
N GLN A 235 -11.15 9.79 -7.61
CA GLN A 235 -10.42 9.96 -6.34
C GLN A 235 -11.24 10.79 -5.34
N ASP A 236 -11.84 11.91 -5.76
CA ASP A 236 -12.65 12.76 -4.89
C ASP A 236 -13.89 12.03 -4.33
N ILE A 237 -14.58 11.27 -5.19
CA ILE A 237 -15.73 10.45 -4.78
C ILE A 237 -15.28 9.39 -3.77
N PHE A 238 -14.18 8.72 -4.06
CA PHE A 238 -13.69 7.61 -3.25
C PHE A 238 -13.23 8.08 -1.87
N THR A 239 -12.33 9.05 -1.81
CA THR A 239 -11.78 9.56 -0.54
C THR A 239 -12.82 10.30 0.29
N GLY A 240 -13.80 10.94 -0.35
CA GLY A 240 -14.95 11.55 0.31
C GLY A 240 -15.90 10.55 1.00
N ASN A 241 -15.75 9.24 0.74
CA ASN A 241 -16.52 8.19 1.42
C ASN A 241 -15.77 7.55 2.60
N PHE A 242 -14.53 7.95 2.88
CA PHE A 242 -13.80 7.45 4.03
C PHE A 242 -14.50 7.84 5.32
N LYS A 243 -14.68 6.84 6.19
CA LYS A 243 -15.35 7.04 7.49
C LYS A 243 -14.85 5.96 8.46
N THR A 244 -14.40 6.38 9.64
CA THR A 244 -13.99 5.47 10.72
C THR A 244 -15.09 4.46 11.03
N GLY A 245 -14.70 3.18 11.12
CA GLY A 245 -15.60 2.07 11.40
C GLY A 245 -16.41 1.55 10.22
N SER A 246 -16.41 2.23 9.06
CA SER A 246 -16.94 1.65 7.83
C SER A 246 -15.96 0.61 7.30
N THR A 247 -16.47 -0.47 6.72
CA THR A 247 -15.63 -1.49 6.11
C THR A 247 -15.15 -1.07 4.72
N GLY A 248 -14.04 -1.64 4.26
CA GLY A 248 -13.54 -1.41 2.91
C GLY A 248 -14.60 -1.70 1.85
N ASN A 249 -15.34 -2.80 2.01
CA ASN A 249 -16.42 -3.20 1.10
C ASN A 249 -17.58 -2.17 1.08
N GLN A 250 -17.93 -1.59 2.22
CA GLN A 250 -18.97 -0.54 2.29
C GLN A 250 -18.51 0.74 1.56
N ILE A 251 -17.27 1.15 1.77
CA ILE A 251 -16.69 2.34 1.11
C ILE A 251 -16.58 2.09 -0.40
N LEU A 252 -16.08 0.93 -0.80
CA LEU A 252 -15.98 0.51 -2.21
C LEU A 252 -17.34 0.58 -2.92
N ALA A 253 -18.34 -0.14 -2.38
CA ALA A 253 -19.66 -0.23 -3.00
C ALA A 253 -20.31 1.14 -3.17
N LYS A 254 -20.22 2.00 -2.15
CA LYS A 254 -20.75 3.37 -2.20
C LYS A 254 -20.04 4.22 -3.23
N SER A 255 -18.71 4.15 -3.29
CA SER A 255 -17.88 4.93 -4.23
C SER A 255 -18.11 4.51 -5.67
N LEU A 256 -18.14 3.20 -5.94
CA LEU A 256 -18.43 2.69 -7.27
C LEU A 256 -19.82 3.10 -7.77
N LYS A 257 -20.83 3.02 -6.88
CA LYS A 257 -22.18 3.47 -7.22
C LYS A 257 -22.20 4.95 -7.58
N GLN A 258 -21.65 5.81 -6.73
CA GLN A 258 -21.63 7.26 -6.96
C GLN A 258 -20.87 7.66 -8.22
N ALA A 259 -19.76 7.00 -8.51
CA ALA A 259 -18.99 7.25 -9.72
C ALA A 259 -19.76 6.81 -10.99
N ARG A 260 -20.39 5.64 -10.95
CA ARG A 260 -21.23 5.14 -12.06
C ARG A 260 -22.45 6.01 -12.30
N ASP A 261 -23.11 6.50 -11.25
CA ASP A 261 -24.25 7.43 -11.34
C ASP A 261 -23.85 8.75 -12.06
N LYS A 262 -22.55 9.13 -12.01
CA LYS A 262 -21.98 10.25 -12.76
C LYS A 262 -21.43 9.89 -14.14
N GLY A 263 -21.69 8.67 -14.62
CA GLY A 263 -21.25 8.21 -15.94
C GLY A 263 -19.76 7.85 -16.03
N LEU A 264 -19.08 7.69 -14.89
CA LEU A 264 -17.68 7.23 -14.83
C LEU A 264 -17.62 5.70 -14.88
N ARG A 265 -16.48 5.16 -15.34
CA ARG A 265 -16.20 3.71 -15.39
C ARG A 265 -15.02 3.38 -14.48
N PRO A 266 -15.23 3.43 -13.13
CA PRO A 266 -14.15 3.26 -12.17
C PRO A 266 -13.78 1.79 -11.96
N SER A 267 -12.52 1.59 -11.53
CA SER A 267 -12.03 0.41 -10.81
C SER A 267 -11.20 0.89 -9.64
N ILE A 268 -11.48 0.41 -8.42
CA ILE A 268 -10.83 0.85 -7.18
C ILE A 268 -10.20 -0.37 -6.53
N TYR A 269 -8.92 -0.29 -6.17
CA TYR A 269 -8.15 -1.39 -5.61
C TYR A 269 -7.09 -0.91 -4.61
N THR A 270 -7.53 -0.03 -3.73
CA THR A 270 -6.76 0.64 -2.69
C THR A 270 -6.40 -0.30 -1.53
N HIS A 271 -5.18 -0.23 -1.06
CA HIS A 271 -4.67 -1.05 0.05
C HIS A 271 -3.93 -0.20 1.11
N PRO A 272 -3.80 -0.70 2.35
CA PRO A 272 -2.94 -0.08 3.33
C PRO A 272 -1.48 -0.08 2.86
N LEU A 273 -0.74 0.97 3.24
CA LEU A 273 0.65 1.22 2.88
C LEU A 273 1.43 1.59 4.14
N GLY A 274 2.68 1.21 4.25
CA GLY A 274 3.50 1.54 5.41
C GLY A 274 4.75 0.69 5.51
N THR A 275 4.89 -0.11 6.56
CA THR A 275 6.03 -1.02 6.74
C THR A 275 6.10 -2.12 5.68
N TYR A 276 5.00 -2.35 4.99
CA TYR A 276 4.93 -3.18 3.79
C TYR A 276 4.28 -2.35 2.68
N GLY A 277 4.65 -2.58 1.42
CA GLY A 277 4.02 -1.93 0.28
C GLY A 277 2.56 -2.34 0.15
N HIS A 278 2.28 -3.64 -0.05
CA HIS A 278 0.95 -4.20 0.16
C HIS A 278 0.80 -4.62 1.61
N SER A 279 0.33 -3.69 2.46
CA SER A 279 0.25 -3.91 3.91
C SER A 279 -1.04 -4.61 4.32
N SER A 280 -1.07 -5.11 5.57
CA SER A 280 -2.30 -5.65 6.18
C SER A 280 -3.18 -4.52 6.71
N GLY A 281 -4.49 -4.71 6.64
CA GLY A 281 -5.52 -3.77 7.08
C GLY A 281 -6.73 -3.83 6.17
N THR A 282 -7.51 -2.75 6.15
CA THR A 282 -8.71 -2.65 5.33
C THR A 282 -8.36 -2.59 3.85
N THR A 283 -8.77 -3.59 3.07
CA THR A 283 -8.67 -3.59 1.61
C THR A 283 -9.93 -2.96 1.00
N LEU A 284 -9.76 -2.00 0.10
CA LEU A 284 -10.86 -1.28 -0.53
C LEU A 284 -10.94 -1.65 -2.03
N GLY A 285 -11.40 -2.86 -2.29
CA GLY A 285 -11.42 -3.47 -3.62
C GLY A 285 -10.11 -4.13 -4.02
N MET A 286 -10.17 -4.92 -5.06
CA MET A 286 -9.03 -5.44 -5.82
C MET A 286 -9.37 -5.29 -7.30
N TRP A 287 -8.34 -5.21 -8.16
CA TRP A 287 -8.53 -5.00 -9.60
C TRP A 287 -9.51 -6.02 -10.25
N ASP A 288 -9.58 -7.23 -9.72
CA ASP A 288 -10.45 -8.34 -10.16
C ASP A 288 -11.68 -8.59 -9.23
N SER A 289 -11.79 -7.87 -8.11
CA SER A 289 -12.82 -8.07 -7.09
C SER A 289 -13.53 -6.76 -6.73
N GLN A 290 -14.26 -6.20 -7.73
CA GLN A 290 -14.97 -4.94 -7.60
C GLN A 290 -16.35 -5.04 -6.91
N GLN A 291 -16.81 -6.26 -6.59
CA GLN A 291 -18.04 -6.50 -5.82
C GLN A 291 -17.77 -6.57 -4.31
N GLY A 292 -16.51 -6.58 -3.92
CA GLY A 292 -16.05 -6.68 -2.55
C GLY A 292 -14.94 -7.72 -2.39
N VAL A 293 -14.15 -7.55 -1.35
CA VAL A 293 -13.05 -8.46 -1.00
C VAL A 293 -13.45 -9.20 0.27
N PRO A 294 -13.67 -10.53 0.22
CA PRO A 294 -14.06 -11.29 1.41
C PRO A 294 -13.01 -11.15 2.53
N VAL A 295 -13.47 -11.02 3.75
CA VAL A 295 -12.68 -10.89 4.99
C VAL A 295 -11.86 -9.59 5.05
N ASN A 296 -10.88 -9.40 4.17
CA ASN A 296 -9.99 -8.23 4.20
C ASN A 296 -10.74 -6.91 3.89
N GLY A 297 -11.73 -6.97 3.01
CA GLY A 297 -12.62 -5.84 2.73
C GLY A 297 -13.70 -5.62 3.81
N ASP A 298 -13.98 -6.62 4.65
CA ASP A 298 -14.91 -6.52 5.79
C ASP A 298 -14.22 -5.97 7.05
N TYR A 299 -12.90 -5.76 6.98
CA TYR A 299 -12.15 -5.11 8.04
C TYR A 299 -12.51 -3.61 8.11
N PRO A 300 -12.72 -3.04 9.31
CA PRO A 300 -13.10 -1.64 9.43
C PRO A 300 -11.91 -0.70 9.18
N LEU A 301 -12.20 0.49 8.65
CA LEU A 301 -11.22 1.55 8.47
C LEU A 301 -10.75 2.06 9.84
N HIS A 302 -9.43 2.08 10.05
CA HIS A 302 -8.79 2.59 11.27
C HIS A 302 -8.11 3.94 11.02
N GLU A 303 -8.14 4.80 12.04
CA GLU A 303 -7.40 6.06 12.03
C GLU A 303 -5.88 5.83 12.11
N ASN A 304 -5.13 6.81 11.64
CA ASN A 304 -3.68 6.81 11.55
C ASN A 304 -3.12 5.76 10.58
N THR A 305 -3.87 5.46 9.52
CA THR A 305 -3.46 4.56 8.45
C THR A 305 -3.10 5.33 7.18
N VAL A 306 -1.99 4.94 6.54
CA VAL A 306 -1.66 5.38 5.18
C VAL A 306 -2.16 4.34 4.20
N TYR A 307 -2.75 4.81 3.10
CA TYR A 307 -3.26 4.01 1.99
C TYR A 307 -2.56 4.42 0.70
N ALA A 308 -2.26 3.46 -0.14
CA ALA A 308 -2.09 3.67 -1.56
C ALA A 308 -3.49 3.86 -2.16
N ILE A 309 -3.85 5.12 -2.48
CA ILE A 309 -5.15 5.45 -3.08
C ILE A 309 -5.11 5.09 -4.56
N GLU A 310 -5.11 3.79 -4.79
CA GLU A 310 -4.94 3.19 -6.10
C GLU A 310 -6.29 2.93 -6.76
N LEU A 311 -6.45 3.46 -7.97
CA LEU A 311 -7.67 3.32 -8.76
C LEU A 311 -7.44 3.67 -10.22
N ASN A 312 -8.38 3.30 -11.05
CA ASN A 312 -8.41 3.80 -12.42
C ASN A 312 -9.83 4.14 -12.90
N THR A 313 -9.90 4.86 -14.01
CA THR A 313 -11.13 5.01 -14.78
C THR A 313 -10.86 4.82 -16.25
N THR A 314 -11.74 4.09 -16.92
CA THR A 314 -11.70 3.92 -18.37
C THR A 314 -12.46 5.06 -19.05
N VAL A 315 -11.83 5.71 -20.02
CA VAL A 315 -12.41 6.87 -20.74
C VAL A 315 -12.34 6.64 -22.24
N THR A 316 -13.47 6.79 -22.92
CA THR A 316 -13.50 6.75 -24.39
C THR A 316 -12.97 8.06 -24.99
N ILE A 317 -11.93 7.96 -25.77
CA ILE A 317 -11.31 9.08 -26.50
C ILE A 317 -11.79 9.07 -27.96
N LYS A 318 -12.66 10.01 -28.30
CA LYS A 318 -13.22 10.12 -29.67
C LYS A 318 -12.13 10.35 -30.70
N GLN A 319 -11.12 11.18 -30.37
CA GLN A 319 -9.99 11.50 -31.24
C GLN A 319 -9.11 10.28 -31.55
N TRP A 320 -9.03 9.34 -30.62
CA TRP A 320 -8.28 8.09 -30.79
C TRP A 320 -9.19 6.92 -31.20
N LYS A 321 -10.52 7.11 -31.22
CA LYS A 321 -11.55 6.11 -31.52
C LYS A 321 -11.42 4.84 -30.67
N LYS A 322 -10.99 5.01 -29.41
CA LYS A 322 -10.78 3.90 -28.46
C LYS A 322 -10.93 4.34 -27.02
N ASP A 323 -10.95 3.38 -26.14
CA ASP A 323 -10.83 3.60 -24.72
C ASP A 323 -9.35 3.76 -24.31
N ILE A 324 -9.12 4.60 -23.31
CA ILE A 324 -7.87 4.66 -22.54
C ILE A 324 -8.17 4.43 -21.05
N ARG A 325 -7.14 4.11 -20.30
CA ARG A 325 -7.21 3.98 -18.83
C ARG A 325 -6.39 5.08 -18.20
N ILE A 326 -7.01 5.85 -17.30
CA ILE A 326 -6.33 6.78 -16.41
C ILE A 326 -6.14 6.05 -15.08
N MET A 327 -4.91 5.73 -14.76
CA MET A 327 -4.48 5.02 -13.56
C MET A 327 -3.80 6.01 -12.63
N LEU A 328 -4.25 6.08 -11.39
CA LEU A 328 -3.78 7.04 -10.40
C LEU A 328 -3.52 6.34 -9.07
N GLU A 329 -2.43 6.71 -8.45
CA GLU A 329 -2.09 6.24 -7.12
C GLU A 329 -1.35 7.31 -6.34
N GLU A 330 -1.82 7.54 -5.12
CA GLU A 330 -1.30 8.55 -4.21
C GLU A 330 -1.26 8.02 -2.79
N ALA A 331 -0.22 8.35 -2.04
CA ALA A 331 -0.22 8.12 -0.61
C ALA A 331 -1.27 9.01 0.07
N GLY A 332 -2.30 8.39 0.63
CA GLY A 332 -3.38 9.03 1.38
C GLY A 332 -3.31 8.68 2.86
N TYR A 333 -3.51 9.63 3.75
CA TYR A 333 -3.55 9.41 5.19
C TYR A 333 -4.96 9.61 5.72
N TRP A 334 -5.47 8.61 6.45
CA TRP A 334 -6.70 8.69 7.21
C TRP A 334 -6.36 8.87 8.69
N GLY A 335 -6.73 10.00 9.27
CA GLY A 335 -6.48 10.33 10.67
C GLY A 335 -7.69 10.97 11.35
N ALA A 336 -7.53 11.39 12.61
CA ALA A 336 -8.62 11.98 13.42
C ALA A 336 -9.29 13.19 12.76
N ASN A 337 -8.56 13.93 11.92
CA ASN A 337 -9.07 15.10 11.19
C ASN A 337 -9.63 14.76 9.81
N GLY A 338 -9.82 13.47 9.50
CA GLY A 338 -10.30 13.01 8.21
C GLY A 338 -9.19 12.62 7.24
N PHE A 339 -9.56 12.50 5.96
CA PHE A 339 -8.65 12.13 4.88
C PHE A 339 -7.82 13.33 4.38
N ARG A 340 -6.55 13.08 4.09
CA ARG A 340 -5.68 13.99 3.31
C ARG A 340 -4.71 13.20 2.45
N TYR A 341 -4.34 13.71 1.30
CA TYR A 341 -3.15 13.23 0.59
C TYR A 341 -1.90 13.62 1.38
N VAL A 342 -0.90 12.73 1.43
CA VAL A 342 0.32 12.97 2.22
C VAL A 342 1.08 14.16 1.66
N ASN A 343 1.24 14.24 0.34
CA ASN A 343 1.90 15.36 -0.35
C ASN A 343 1.16 15.77 -1.62
N GLY A 344 -0.16 16.01 -1.49
CA GLY A 344 -0.98 16.33 -2.65
C GLY A 344 -1.20 15.12 -3.57
N ARG A 345 -1.69 15.39 -4.77
CA ARG A 345 -1.92 14.40 -5.84
C ARG A 345 -1.56 15.00 -7.20
N GLN A 346 -1.43 14.15 -8.19
CA GLN A 346 -1.33 14.64 -9.56
C GLN A 346 -2.69 15.20 -10.02
N GLU A 347 -2.72 16.48 -10.41
CA GLU A 347 -3.95 17.16 -10.88
C GLU A 347 -3.96 17.38 -12.39
N ALA A 348 -2.83 17.20 -13.05
CA ALA A 348 -2.70 17.32 -14.49
C ALA A 348 -1.66 16.33 -15.04
N ILE A 349 -1.83 15.91 -16.27
CA ILE A 349 -0.84 15.11 -16.99
C ILE A 349 0.40 15.98 -17.23
N LYS A 350 1.59 15.46 -16.89
CA LYS A 350 2.85 16.15 -17.11
C LYS A 350 3.17 16.19 -18.60
N ALA A 351 3.43 17.39 -19.15
CA ALA A 351 3.90 17.53 -20.52
C ALA A 351 5.42 17.31 -20.59
N ILE A 352 5.87 16.45 -21.50
CA ILE A 352 7.27 16.23 -21.82
C ILE A 352 7.57 16.97 -23.14
N ALA A 353 8.21 18.13 -23.03
CA ALA A 353 8.75 18.86 -24.17
C ALA A 353 10.19 18.39 -24.42
N TRP A 354 10.58 18.20 -25.68
CA TRP A 354 11.86 17.61 -26.10
C TRP A 354 12.45 18.30 -27.33
#